data_46809b2a4a8a12133fe8a2051208625c
#
_entry.id   46809b2a4a8a12133fe8a2051208625c
#
_cell.length_a   1.000
_cell.length_b   1.000
_cell.length_c   1.000
_cell.angle_alpha   90.00
_cell.angle_beta   90.00
_cell.angle_gamma   90.00
#
_symmetry.space_group_name_H-M   'P 1'
#
loop_
_entity.id
_entity.type
_entity.pdbx_description
1 polymer ?
#
loop_
_entity_poly.entity_id
_entity_poly.type
_entity_poly.pdbx_seq_one_letter_code
_entity_poly.pdbx_strand_id
1 'polypeptide(L)'
;MKKKLIAASLLCGIGTFAHAQSSVQLYGRVDGGFQFMNNLQDGNGGTTSRFSAQGGDYGTSLFGLRGYEDLGQGLHAVFNLEGGFQLMNGYNNNGSGSIFDRRALVGFNSRSWGQLTLGRNLFISNGVWDFDPFQQQAFSSASLVRGRNWPQASNTVNYQSPNWRGFDIAGQYAFSNIAGQFNNGRGMGAQLTYTHDRFQLRALYDEIRDTNGRFTDVFATSREYFAGANIFLNRFTISLGYTHMSAPDAPAPSFATRADHYWAGVKYQATAAWAANAAVYHVNVPGGFGHATMAELGTTYNLSKRTFLYGTIAYVMNSSGQSFSVAAIPSDSLDNPPAGKNQMGAYIGVSHSF
;
A
#
# COMPACT_ATOMS: atom_id res chain seq x y z
N MET A 1 40.79 60.14 15.74
CA MET A 1 39.45 59.58 16.02
C MET A 1 38.75 58.90 14.82
N LYS A 2 39.39 58.75 13.66
CA LYS A 2 38.76 58.12 12.45
C LYS A 2 39.04 56.62 12.26
N LYS A 3 39.88 55.97 13.08
CA LYS A 3 40.23 54.55 12.97
C LYS A 3 39.42 53.60 13.88
N LYS A 4 38.61 54.16 14.81
CA LYS A 4 37.78 53.34 15.73
C LYS A 4 36.34 53.12 15.24
N LEU A 5 35.88 53.77 14.18
CA LEU A 5 34.55 53.61 13.60
C LEU A 5 34.49 52.51 12.53
N ILE A 6 35.64 52.08 11.99
CA ILE A 6 35.66 51.01 10.96
C ILE A 6 35.64 49.63 11.62
N ALA A 7 36.09 49.49 12.88
CA ALA A 7 36.05 48.22 13.61
C ALA A 7 34.64 47.87 14.16
N ALA A 8 33.77 48.86 14.36
CA ALA A 8 32.40 48.62 14.85
C ALA A 8 31.42 48.23 13.73
N SER A 9 31.70 48.56 12.48
CA SER A 9 30.87 48.18 11.34
C SER A 9 31.15 46.79 10.81
N LEU A 10 32.28 46.16 11.15
CA LEU A 10 32.58 44.77 10.79
C LEU A 10 32.00 43.73 11.76
N LEU A 11 31.58 44.14 12.97
CA LEU A 11 30.94 43.19 13.93
C LEU A 11 29.43 43.10 13.80
N CYS A 12 28.77 43.97 13.05
CA CYS A 12 27.31 43.87 12.77
C CYS A 12 26.95 43.03 11.56
N GLY A 13 27.92 42.44 10.87
CA GLY A 13 27.72 41.61 9.68
C GLY A 13 27.73 40.09 9.93
N ILE A 14 27.79 39.63 11.19
CA ILE A 14 27.53 38.23 11.52
C ILE A 14 26.01 38.09 11.58
N GLY A 15 25.40 38.02 10.39
CA GLY A 15 24.03 37.53 10.26
C GLY A 15 23.94 36.24 11.04
N THR A 16 23.02 36.18 11.97
CA THR A 16 22.57 34.91 12.55
C THR A 16 22.19 34.04 11.37
N PHE A 17 23.07 33.09 11.01
CA PHE A 17 22.67 31.94 10.21
C PHE A 17 21.56 31.29 11.03
N ALA A 18 20.31 31.52 10.65
CA ALA A 18 19.22 30.73 11.12
C ALA A 18 19.64 29.29 10.79
N HIS A 19 20.05 28.54 11.82
CA HIS A 19 20.28 27.11 11.66
C HIS A 19 18.92 26.52 11.27
N ALA A 20 18.70 26.35 9.98
CA ALA A 20 17.61 25.56 9.48
C ALA A 20 17.68 24.21 10.22
N GLN A 21 16.70 23.91 11.04
CA GLN A 21 16.70 22.70 11.86
C GLN A 21 16.43 21.53 10.94
N SER A 22 17.49 21.03 10.31
CA SER A 22 17.44 19.81 9.49
C SER A 22 17.31 18.60 10.39
N SER A 23 16.39 17.72 10.13
CA SER A 23 16.28 16.44 10.83
C SER A 23 16.32 15.29 9.84
N VAL A 24 17.12 14.27 10.15
CA VAL A 24 17.13 13.00 9.47
C VAL A 24 16.72 11.93 10.46
N GLN A 25 15.72 11.15 10.13
CA GLN A 25 15.21 10.06 10.97
C GLN A 25 15.39 8.73 10.25
N LEU A 26 16.09 7.81 10.91
CA LEU A 26 16.02 6.39 10.58
C LEU A 26 14.71 5.83 11.14
N TYR A 27 14.01 5.03 10.35
CA TYR A 27 12.80 4.33 10.78
C TYR A 27 12.72 2.97 10.09
N GLY A 28 11.89 2.08 10.64
CA GLY A 28 11.69 0.79 10.03
C GLY A 28 10.68 -0.07 10.75
N ARG A 29 10.46 -1.26 10.16
CA ARG A 29 9.66 -2.34 10.70
C ARG A 29 10.31 -3.66 10.38
N VAL A 30 10.34 -4.56 11.35
CA VAL A 30 10.71 -5.96 11.20
C VAL A 30 9.49 -6.79 11.55
N ASP A 31 9.07 -7.64 10.63
CA ASP A 31 7.87 -8.46 10.73
C ASP A 31 8.20 -9.91 10.40
N GLY A 32 7.89 -10.84 11.30
CA GLY A 32 8.21 -12.25 11.11
C GLY A 32 7.35 -13.17 11.96
N GLY A 33 7.15 -14.39 11.46
CA GLY A 33 6.31 -15.37 12.09
C GLY A 33 6.26 -16.70 11.35
N PHE A 34 5.14 -17.36 11.45
CA PHE A 34 4.87 -18.63 10.80
C PHE A 34 3.57 -18.54 10.02
N GLN A 35 3.57 -19.14 8.83
CA GLN A 35 2.40 -19.21 7.96
C GLN A 35 2.09 -20.65 7.60
N PHE A 36 0.80 -20.98 7.56
CA PHE A 36 0.26 -22.22 7.03
C PHE A 36 -0.68 -21.89 5.87
N MET A 37 -0.57 -22.67 4.78
CA MET A 37 -1.51 -22.64 3.65
C MET A 37 -1.78 -24.06 3.17
N ASN A 38 -3.03 -24.38 2.85
CA ASN A 38 -3.41 -25.66 2.24
C ASN A 38 -3.78 -25.49 0.77
N ASN A 39 -4.04 -26.60 0.10
CA ASN A 39 -4.46 -26.66 -1.32
C ASN A 39 -3.54 -25.88 -2.27
N LEU A 40 -2.24 -25.83 -1.97
CA LEU A 40 -1.21 -25.39 -2.90
C LEU A 40 -1.07 -26.42 -4.02
N GLN A 41 -0.74 -25.98 -5.22
CA GLN A 41 -0.43 -26.92 -6.31
C GLN A 41 0.90 -27.65 -6.05
N ASP A 42 0.94 -28.96 -6.24
CA ASP A 42 2.15 -29.78 -6.06
C ASP A 42 3.02 -29.91 -7.33
N GLY A 43 2.62 -29.24 -8.42
CA GLY A 43 3.27 -29.31 -9.72
C GLY A 43 2.96 -30.57 -10.54
N ASN A 44 2.27 -31.56 -9.95
CA ASN A 44 1.92 -32.83 -10.57
C ASN A 44 0.40 -32.99 -10.77
N GLY A 45 -0.35 -31.91 -10.62
CA GLY A 45 -1.81 -31.89 -10.76
C GLY A 45 -2.58 -32.19 -9.47
N GLY A 46 -1.88 -32.42 -8.38
CA GLY A 46 -2.44 -32.60 -7.04
C GLY A 46 -2.33 -31.33 -6.18
N THR A 47 -2.65 -31.48 -4.89
CA THR A 47 -2.55 -30.41 -3.91
C THR A 47 -1.76 -30.85 -2.68
N THR A 48 -1.07 -29.88 -2.08
CA THR A 48 -0.29 -30.06 -0.85
C THR A 48 -0.56 -28.94 0.14
N SER A 49 0.08 -28.99 1.31
CA SER A 49 0.06 -27.92 2.32
C SER A 49 1.48 -27.51 2.67
N ARG A 50 1.65 -26.25 3.01
CA ARG A 50 2.94 -25.70 3.46
C ARG A 50 2.79 -25.07 4.83
N PHE A 51 3.73 -25.39 5.72
CA PHE A 51 4.03 -24.65 6.93
C PHE A 51 5.43 -24.10 6.81
N SER A 52 5.59 -22.77 6.97
CA SER A 52 6.86 -22.09 6.75
C SER A 52 7.08 -20.96 7.76
N ALA A 53 8.34 -20.69 8.06
CA ALA A 53 8.71 -19.39 8.61
C ALA A 53 8.52 -18.35 7.50
N GLN A 54 7.82 -17.26 7.81
CA GLN A 54 7.44 -16.21 6.87
C GLN A 54 7.68 -14.84 7.48
N GLY A 55 7.98 -13.85 6.62
CA GLY A 55 8.10 -12.46 7.03
C GLY A 55 7.21 -11.57 6.18
N GLY A 56 6.72 -10.49 6.80
CA GLY A 56 5.89 -9.54 6.07
C GLY A 56 4.40 -9.87 6.01
N ASP A 57 3.92 -10.85 6.77
CA ASP A 57 2.51 -11.24 6.78
C ASP A 57 1.60 -10.13 7.34
N TYR A 58 2.03 -9.43 8.41
CA TYR A 58 1.32 -8.25 8.90
C TYR A 58 1.65 -7.02 8.04
N GLY A 59 2.83 -6.95 7.50
CA GLY A 59 3.25 -5.92 6.57
C GLY A 59 4.75 -5.95 6.31
N THR A 60 5.16 -5.55 5.14
CA THR A 60 6.53 -5.60 4.64
C THR A 60 7.56 -5.19 5.68
N SER A 61 8.57 -6.04 5.93
CA SER A 61 9.77 -5.60 6.65
C SER A 61 10.49 -4.56 5.81
N LEU A 62 10.83 -3.43 6.41
CA LEU A 62 11.41 -2.29 5.72
C LEU A 62 12.32 -1.47 6.62
N PHE A 63 13.22 -0.72 6.01
CA PHE A 63 13.96 0.35 6.65
C PHE A 63 13.97 1.59 5.75
N GLY A 64 14.11 2.76 6.34
CA GLY A 64 14.12 4.00 5.57
C GLY A 64 14.78 5.16 6.28
N LEU A 65 15.17 6.12 5.50
CA LEU A 65 15.64 7.44 5.93
C LEU A 65 14.67 8.47 5.42
N ARG A 66 14.18 9.32 6.29
CA ARG A 66 13.38 10.49 5.91
C ARG A 66 13.92 11.72 6.61
N GLY A 67 13.78 12.85 5.95
CA GLY A 67 14.21 14.08 6.54
C GLY A 67 13.49 15.28 5.96
N TYR A 68 13.64 16.39 6.67
CA TYR A 68 13.18 17.68 6.21
C TYR A 68 14.19 18.74 6.60
N GLU A 69 14.22 19.82 5.81
CA GLU A 69 14.96 21.04 6.06
C GLU A 69 13.98 22.21 6.02
N ASP A 70 13.96 23.04 7.06
CA ASP A 70 13.12 24.23 7.09
C ASP A 70 13.76 25.33 6.21
N LEU A 71 13.05 25.71 5.15
CA LEU A 71 13.46 26.78 4.22
C LEU A 71 12.88 28.15 4.59
N GLY A 72 12.16 28.20 5.71
CA GLY A 72 11.46 29.40 6.17
C GLY A 72 10.05 29.54 5.62
N GLN A 73 9.27 30.44 6.22
CA GLN A 73 7.88 30.75 5.81
C GLN A 73 6.93 29.54 5.70
N GLY A 74 7.22 28.45 6.43
CA GLY A 74 6.42 27.22 6.39
C GLY A 74 6.66 26.34 5.15
N LEU A 75 7.75 26.58 4.43
CA LEU A 75 8.24 25.75 3.34
C LEU A 75 9.36 24.85 3.86
N HIS A 76 9.32 23.57 3.51
CA HIS A 76 10.34 22.58 3.85
C HIS A 76 10.78 21.82 2.60
N ALA A 77 12.09 21.57 2.46
CA ALA A 77 12.58 20.52 1.58
C ALA A 77 12.39 19.17 2.29
N VAL A 78 11.96 18.15 1.56
CA VAL A 78 11.69 16.83 2.11
C VAL A 78 12.30 15.72 1.25
N PHE A 79 12.73 14.65 1.89
CA PHE A 79 13.11 13.41 1.19
C PHE A 79 12.63 12.18 1.94
N ASN A 80 12.47 11.07 1.22
CA ASN A 80 12.22 9.75 1.79
C ASN A 80 12.88 8.68 0.92
N LEU A 81 13.72 7.85 1.56
CA LEU A 81 14.35 6.67 0.98
C LEU A 81 13.89 5.45 1.78
N GLU A 82 13.20 4.49 1.17
CA GLU A 82 12.62 3.33 1.84
C GLU A 82 12.84 2.06 1.01
N GLY A 83 13.47 1.07 1.63
CA GLY A 83 13.71 -0.25 1.08
C GLY A 83 12.95 -1.34 1.84
N GLY A 84 12.28 -2.23 1.12
CA GLY A 84 11.68 -3.44 1.66
C GLY A 84 12.66 -4.62 1.62
N PHE A 85 12.55 -5.53 2.57
CA PHE A 85 13.37 -6.74 2.60
C PHE A 85 12.58 -7.95 3.12
N GLN A 86 13.02 -9.12 2.70
CA GLN A 86 12.50 -10.40 3.17
C GLN A 86 13.26 -10.82 4.44
N LEU A 87 12.56 -10.86 5.58
CA LEU A 87 13.21 -11.11 6.86
C LEU A 87 13.89 -12.48 6.91
N MET A 88 13.34 -13.51 6.26
CA MET A 88 13.83 -14.89 6.38
C MET A 88 15.13 -15.16 5.63
N ASN A 89 15.49 -14.34 4.64
CA ASN A 89 16.69 -14.56 3.82
C ASN A 89 17.54 -13.30 3.60
N GLY A 90 17.04 -12.11 4.01
CA GLY A 90 17.73 -10.83 3.89
C GLY A 90 17.73 -10.21 2.49
N TYR A 91 17.08 -10.83 1.49
CA TYR A 91 16.97 -10.25 0.16
C TYR A 91 16.03 -9.05 0.13
N ASN A 92 16.22 -8.17 -0.86
CA ASN A 92 15.26 -7.10 -1.11
C ASN A 92 13.89 -7.68 -1.52
N ASN A 93 12.82 -6.95 -1.18
CA ASN A 93 11.47 -7.49 -1.27
C ASN A 93 11.00 -7.78 -2.71
N ASN A 94 11.48 -7.03 -3.70
CA ASN A 94 11.03 -7.14 -5.09
C ASN A 94 11.96 -7.94 -6.03
N GLY A 95 13.05 -8.50 -5.51
CA GLY A 95 14.01 -9.27 -6.30
C GLY A 95 14.78 -8.47 -7.37
N SER A 96 14.53 -7.16 -7.51
CA SER A 96 15.10 -6.32 -8.57
C SER A 96 16.53 -5.83 -8.30
N GLY A 97 17.06 -6.08 -7.11
CA GLY A 97 18.36 -5.54 -6.67
C GLY A 97 18.30 -4.07 -6.22
N SER A 98 17.14 -3.41 -6.29
CA SER A 98 16.99 -2.02 -5.88
C SER A 98 16.95 -1.89 -4.36
N ILE A 99 17.86 -1.08 -3.78
CA ILE A 99 17.92 -0.85 -2.32
C ILE A 99 16.66 -0.13 -1.84
N PHE A 100 16.20 0.89 -2.57
CA PHE A 100 15.02 1.69 -2.24
C PHE A 100 13.86 1.33 -3.18
N ASP A 101 13.38 0.11 -3.08
CA ASP A 101 12.34 -0.43 -3.96
C ASP A 101 10.94 0.13 -3.68
N ARG A 102 10.72 0.71 -2.48
CA ARG A 102 9.41 1.24 -2.06
C ARG A 102 9.30 2.74 -2.29
N ARG A 103 10.26 3.53 -1.76
CA ARG A 103 10.30 4.99 -1.93
C ARG A 103 11.73 5.47 -2.15
N ALA A 104 11.88 6.36 -3.12
CA ALA A 104 13.09 7.14 -3.36
C ALA A 104 12.64 8.48 -3.92
N LEU A 105 12.33 9.44 -3.06
CA LEU A 105 11.71 10.70 -3.45
C LEU A 105 12.31 11.91 -2.73
N VAL A 106 12.21 13.05 -3.39
CA VAL A 106 12.59 14.38 -2.91
C VAL A 106 11.55 15.40 -3.37
N GLY A 107 11.39 16.47 -2.63
CA GLY A 107 10.48 17.56 -3.00
C GLY A 107 10.29 18.59 -1.93
N PHE A 108 9.14 19.23 -1.95
CA PHE A 108 8.79 20.31 -1.05
C PHE A 108 7.46 20.03 -0.34
N ASN A 109 7.38 20.48 0.90
CA ASN A 109 6.16 20.52 1.69
C ASN A 109 5.91 21.96 2.15
N SER A 110 4.68 22.43 1.99
CA SER A 110 4.23 23.75 2.41
C SER A 110 2.92 23.66 3.19
N ARG A 111 2.80 24.45 4.24
CA ARG A 111 1.54 24.52 5.01
C ARG A 111 0.37 25.05 4.18
N SER A 112 0.63 25.87 3.16
CA SER A 112 -0.41 26.54 2.37
C SER A 112 -0.91 25.73 1.19
N TRP A 113 -0.01 25.01 0.48
CA TRP A 113 -0.37 24.30 -0.75
C TRP A 113 -0.11 22.76 -0.67
N GLY A 114 0.48 22.26 0.42
CA GLY A 114 0.70 20.82 0.61
C GLY A 114 2.08 20.36 0.16
N GLN A 115 2.17 19.11 -0.29
CA GLN A 115 3.43 18.43 -0.62
C GLN A 115 3.48 18.09 -2.10
N LEU A 116 4.60 18.40 -2.75
CA LEU A 116 4.94 17.99 -4.10
C LEU A 116 6.28 17.26 -4.08
N THR A 117 6.31 16.01 -4.56
CA THR A 117 7.52 15.19 -4.60
C THR A 117 7.73 14.54 -5.94
N LEU A 118 8.99 14.24 -6.25
CA LEU A 118 9.45 13.56 -7.45
C LEU A 118 10.21 12.28 -7.06
N GLY A 119 10.09 11.22 -7.85
CA GLY A 119 10.87 10.00 -7.69
C GLY A 119 10.04 8.72 -7.72
N ARG A 120 10.49 7.69 -7.00
CA ARG A 120 9.77 6.42 -6.82
C ARG A 120 8.89 6.49 -5.59
N ASN A 121 7.65 6.02 -5.70
CA ASN A 121 6.70 5.99 -4.58
C ASN A 121 5.79 4.76 -4.65
N LEU A 122 5.09 4.48 -3.55
CA LEU A 122 3.92 3.60 -3.60
C LEU A 122 2.90 4.22 -4.56
N PHE A 123 2.26 3.38 -5.37
CA PHE A 123 1.26 3.88 -6.29
C PHE A 123 0.00 4.31 -5.53
N ILE A 124 -0.75 5.25 -6.06
CA ILE A 124 -1.87 5.89 -5.36
C ILE A 124 -2.97 4.89 -4.98
N SER A 125 -3.13 3.78 -5.72
CA SER A 125 -4.05 2.68 -5.39
C SER A 125 -3.80 2.04 -4.03
N ASN A 126 -2.59 2.19 -3.47
CA ASN A 126 -2.30 1.76 -2.10
C ASN A 126 -3.20 2.47 -1.06
N GLY A 127 -3.82 3.59 -1.40
CA GLY A 127 -4.80 4.27 -0.55
C GLY A 127 -6.07 3.45 -0.25
N VAL A 128 -6.32 2.36 -0.96
CA VAL A 128 -7.41 1.42 -0.68
C VAL A 128 -7.26 0.76 0.71
N TRP A 129 -6.02 0.55 1.18
CA TRP A 129 -5.74 -0.11 2.46
C TRP A 129 -6.35 0.59 3.68
N ASP A 130 -6.49 1.91 3.64
CA ASP A 130 -7.04 2.68 4.74
C ASP A 130 -8.50 2.31 5.05
N PHE A 131 -9.17 1.63 4.11
CA PHE A 131 -10.57 1.22 4.18
C PHE A 131 -10.73 -0.31 4.29
N ASP A 132 -9.66 -1.02 4.65
CA ASP A 132 -9.64 -2.45 4.92
C ASP A 132 -9.24 -2.68 6.39
N PRO A 133 -10.01 -3.45 7.21
CA PRO A 133 -9.64 -3.73 8.59
C PRO A 133 -8.34 -4.53 8.73
N PHE A 134 -7.89 -5.20 7.66
CA PHE A 134 -6.62 -5.93 7.60
C PHE A 134 -5.49 -5.16 6.90
N GLN A 135 -5.79 -4.02 6.28
CA GLN A 135 -4.82 -3.09 5.70
C GLN A 135 -3.83 -3.78 4.73
N GLN A 136 -2.52 -3.70 5.01
CA GLN A 136 -1.43 -4.25 4.20
C GLN A 136 -1.07 -5.70 4.53
N GLN A 137 -1.91 -6.42 5.26
CA GLN A 137 -1.61 -7.80 5.64
C GLN A 137 -1.62 -8.71 4.41
N ALA A 138 -0.87 -9.82 4.48
CA ALA A 138 -0.75 -10.79 3.40
C ALA A 138 -2.12 -11.33 2.96
N PHE A 139 -3.03 -11.50 3.92
CA PHE A 139 -4.43 -11.76 3.69
C PHE A 139 -5.18 -10.45 3.88
N SER A 140 -5.95 -10.02 2.90
CA SER A 140 -6.63 -8.72 2.89
C SER A 140 -7.51 -8.57 1.64
N SER A 141 -8.12 -7.42 1.44
CA SER A 141 -8.81 -7.06 0.19
C SER A 141 -7.94 -7.26 -1.06
N ALA A 142 -6.62 -7.07 -0.93
CA ALA A 142 -5.66 -7.25 -2.02
C ALA A 142 -5.58 -8.70 -2.54
N SER A 143 -5.98 -9.71 -1.75
CA SER A 143 -5.99 -11.13 -2.15
C SER A 143 -6.89 -11.38 -3.35
N LEU A 144 -8.09 -10.82 -3.36
CA LEU A 144 -9.06 -11.03 -4.42
C LEU A 144 -8.89 -10.09 -5.63
N VAL A 145 -7.86 -9.25 -5.61
CA VAL A 145 -7.43 -8.44 -6.76
C VAL A 145 -5.97 -8.73 -7.14
N ARG A 146 -5.40 -9.85 -6.63
CA ARG A 146 -4.03 -10.32 -6.94
C ARG A 146 -2.97 -9.25 -6.75
N GLY A 147 -3.12 -8.41 -5.72
CA GLY A 147 -2.21 -7.30 -5.43
C GLY A 147 -2.31 -6.11 -6.36
N ARG A 148 -3.36 -5.98 -7.20
CA ARG A 148 -3.55 -4.86 -8.15
C ARG A 148 -3.43 -3.48 -7.49
N ASN A 149 -3.77 -3.35 -6.23
CA ASN A 149 -3.71 -2.12 -5.45
C ASN A 149 -2.44 -1.99 -4.58
N TRP A 150 -1.40 -2.82 -4.81
CA TRP A 150 -0.11 -2.79 -4.08
C TRP A 150 1.12 -2.35 -4.87
N PRO A 151 1.05 -1.87 -6.12
CA PRO A 151 2.23 -1.56 -6.90
C PRO A 151 2.99 -0.36 -6.34
N GLN A 152 4.25 -0.27 -6.77
CA GLN A 152 5.09 0.92 -6.68
C GLN A 152 5.27 1.48 -8.09
N ALA A 153 5.43 2.79 -8.19
CA ALA A 153 5.68 3.46 -9.46
C ALA A 153 6.97 4.26 -9.40
N SER A 154 7.79 4.12 -10.45
CA SER A 154 8.98 4.95 -10.68
C SER A 154 8.63 6.16 -11.53
N ASN A 155 9.56 7.16 -11.54
CA ASN A 155 9.43 8.35 -12.38
C ASN A 155 8.13 9.13 -12.12
N THR A 156 7.77 9.26 -10.83
CA THR A 156 6.50 9.87 -10.46
C THR A 156 6.65 11.33 -10.06
N VAL A 157 5.59 12.09 -10.34
CA VAL A 157 5.23 13.35 -9.65
C VAL A 157 4.08 13.02 -8.74
N ASN A 158 4.19 13.39 -7.46
CA ASN A 158 3.17 13.14 -6.45
C ASN A 158 2.78 14.45 -5.79
N TYR A 159 1.49 14.66 -5.64
CA TYR A 159 0.92 15.79 -4.93
C TYR A 159 0.01 15.32 -3.81
N GLN A 160 0.10 15.96 -2.65
CA GLN A 160 -0.82 15.81 -1.51
C GLN A 160 -1.18 17.19 -1.00
N SER A 161 -2.47 17.51 -0.97
CA SER A 161 -2.94 18.78 -0.44
C SER A 161 -2.82 18.84 1.10
N PRO A 162 -2.90 20.03 1.71
CA PRO A 162 -3.27 20.17 3.10
C PRO A 162 -4.69 19.65 3.35
N ASN A 163 -5.04 19.44 4.62
CA ASN A 163 -6.43 19.18 4.99
C ASN A 163 -7.21 20.51 5.05
N TRP A 164 -8.27 20.60 4.25
CA TRP A 164 -9.18 21.75 4.20
C TRP A 164 -10.52 21.40 4.84
N ARG A 165 -10.63 21.58 6.16
CA ARG A 165 -11.86 21.29 6.92
C ARG A 165 -12.41 19.87 6.71
N GLY A 166 -11.51 18.90 6.75
CA GLY A 166 -11.80 17.49 6.56
C GLY A 166 -11.54 16.98 5.14
N PHE A 167 -11.46 17.82 4.13
CA PHE A 167 -11.14 17.42 2.77
C PHE A 167 -9.64 17.43 2.50
N ASP A 168 -9.15 16.42 1.84
CA ASP A 168 -7.84 16.39 1.21
C ASP A 168 -7.91 15.71 -0.16
N ILE A 169 -6.98 16.10 -1.05
CA ILE A 169 -6.82 15.50 -2.37
C ILE A 169 -5.37 15.05 -2.54
N ALA A 170 -5.18 13.93 -3.23
CA ALA A 170 -3.87 13.52 -3.72
C ALA A 170 -3.93 13.18 -5.20
N GLY A 171 -2.79 13.37 -5.88
CA GLY A 171 -2.62 13.02 -7.28
C GLY A 171 -1.23 12.44 -7.52
N GLN A 172 -1.14 11.50 -8.46
CA GLN A 172 0.11 10.89 -8.86
C GLN A 172 0.13 10.69 -10.37
N TYR A 173 1.28 10.95 -10.97
CA TYR A 173 1.55 10.67 -12.37
C TYR A 173 2.91 10.00 -12.52
N ALA A 174 2.94 8.81 -13.11
CA ALA A 174 4.13 8.04 -13.42
C ALA A 174 4.41 8.15 -14.93
N PHE A 175 5.54 8.73 -15.30
CA PHE A 175 5.91 8.93 -16.68
C PHE A 175 6.37 7.63 -17.34
N SER A 176 6.09 7.49 -18.63
CA SER A 176 6.54 6.38 -19.48
C SER A 176 8.06 6.23 -19.55
N ASN A 177 8.80 7.33 -19.59
CA ASN A 177 10.26 7.38 -19.88
C ASN A 177 10.69 6.70 -21.19
N ILE A 178 9.76 6.44 -22.11
CA ILE A 178 10.05 5.89 -23.44
C ILE A 178 9.93 7.02 -24.47
N ALA A 179 11.00 7.27 -25.20
CA ALA A 179 11.05 8.35 -26.18
C ALA A 179 9.94 8.20 -27.24
N GLY A 180 9.14 9.26 -27.42
CA GLY A 180 8.03 9.29 -28.37
C GLY A 180 6.78 8.48 -27.99
N GLN A 181 6.78 7.82 -26.82
CA GLN A 181 5.69 6.92 -26.40
C GLN A 181 5.16 7.27 -25.00
N PHE A 182 4.44 8.38 -24.88
CA PHE A 182 3.98 8.93 -23.60
C PHE A 182 2.98 8.05 -22.83
N ASN A 183 2.34 7.08 -23.48
CA ASN A 183 1.34 6.22 -22.88
C ASN A 183 1.90 4.86 -22.39
N ASN A 184 3.06 4.46 -22.86
CA ASN A 184 3.61 3.13 -22.63
C ASN A 184 4.15 2.99 -21.19
N GLY A 185 3.61 2.04 -20.42
CA GLY A 185 3.98 1.88 -19.02
C GLY A 185 3.59 3.05 -18.10
N ARG A 186 2.74 3.97 -18.56
CA ARG A 186 2.26 5.11 -17.79
C ARG A 186 1.31 4.67 -16.70
N GLY A 187 1.43 5.29 -15.52
CA GLY A 187 0.45 5.21 -14.45
C GLY A 187 -0.02 6.60 -14.03
N MET A 188 -1.24 6.75 -13.62
CA MET A 188 -1.73 7.96 -12.97
C MET A 188 -2.93 7.68 -12.08
N GLY A 189 -3.21 8.60 -11.17
CA GLY A 189 -4.41 8.52 -10.35
C GLY A 189 -4.63 9.75 -9.50
N ALA A 190 -5.83 9.85 -8.96
CA ALA A 190 -6.25 10.89 -8.05
C ALA A 190 -7.19 10.31 -6.98
N GLN A 191 -7.13 10.88 -5.79
CA GLN A 191 -8.05 10.55 -4.70
C GLN A 191 -8.59 11.82 -4.04
N LEU A 192 -9.81 11.73 -3.56
CA LEU A 192 -10.47 12.70 -2.69
C LEU A 192 -10.85 11.99 -1.41
N THR A 193 -10.41 12.52 -0.26
CA THR A 193 -10.78 12.02 1.06
C THR A 193 -11.55 13.09 1.82
N TYR A 194 -12.61 12.68 2.52
CA TYR A 194 -13.27 13.49 3.53
C TYR A 194 -13.22 12.79 4.88
N THR A 195 -12.65 13.43 5.87
CA THR A 195 -12.51 12.92 7.23
C THR A 195 -13.33 13.76 8.20
N HIS A 196 -14.22 13.10 8.91
CA HIS A 196 -15.02 13.62 10.02
C HIS A 196 -14.76 12.78 11.28
N ASP A 197 -15.05 13.28 12.47
CA ASP A 197 -14.83 12.57 13.72
C ASP A 197 -15.51 11.20 13.79
N ARG A 198 -16.62 11.02 13.09
CA ARG A 198 -17.45 9.79 13.12
C ARG A 198 -17.30 8.93 11.87
N PHE A 199 -16.72 9.44 10.79
CA PHE A 199 -16.56 8.69 9.56
C PHE A 199 -15.47 9.29 8.66
N GLN A 200 -14.96 8.46 7.76
CA GLN A 200 -14.06 8.86 6.68
C GLN A 200 -14.58 8.26 5.37
N LEU A 201 -14.55 9.04 4.31
CA LEU A 201 -14.94 8.63 2.96
C LEU A 201 -13.79 8.87 2.01
N ARG A 202 -13.62 7.98 1.02
CA ARG A 202 -12.65 8.16 -0.08
C ARG A 202 -13.26 7.75 -1.40
N ALA A 203 -13.03 8.57 -2.42
CA ALA A 203 -13.13 8.19 -3.81
C ALA A 203 -11.71 8.22 -4.42
N LEU A 204 -11.36 7.18 -5.20
CA LEU A 204 -10.07 7.07 -5.86
C LEU A 204 -10.28 6.58 -7.28
N TYR A 205 -9.54 7.17 -8.22
CA TYR A 205 -9.36 6.69 -9.58
C TYR A 205 -7.90 6.50 -9.87
N ASP A 206 -7.55 5.39 -10.50
CA ASP A 206 -6.22 5.20 -11.07
C ASP A 206 -6.25 4.40 -12.37
N GLU A 207 -5.15 4.51 -13.12
CA GLU A 207 -4.87 3.66 -14.26
C GLU A 207 -3.39 3.25 -14.31
N ILE A 208 -3.15 2.00 -14.68
CA ILE A 208 -1.84 1.44 -14.98
C ILE A 208 -1.90 0.86 -16.38
N ARG A 209 -1.05 1.31 -17.28
CA ARG A 209 -0.94 0.83 -18.66
C ARG A 209 0.21 -0.14 -18.82
N ASP A 210 0.06 -1.10 -19.72
CA ASP A 210 1.13 -2.01 -20.11
C ASP A 210 2.22 -1.28 -20.93
N THR A 211 3.27 -2.00 -21.30
CA THR A 211 4.39 -1.48 -22.11
C THR A 211 4.01 -1.02 -23.51
N ASN A 212 2.80 -1.29 -23.98
CA ASN A 212 2.23 -0.84 -25.25
C ASN A 212 1.18 0.26 -25.06
N GLY A 213 1.00 0.78 -23.83
CA GLY A 213 0.06 1.83 -23.52
C GLY A 213 -1.40 1.39 -23.40
N ARG A 214 -1.66 0.08 -23.22
CA ARG A 214 -2.99 -0.55 -23.25
C ARG A 214 -3.41 -1.03 -21.86
N PHE A 215 -4.70 -1.36 -21.70
CA PHE A 215 -5.28 -1.97 -20.51
C PHE A 215 -5.60 -3.43 -20.81
N THR A 216 -4.66 -4.33 -20.57
CA THR A 216 -4.68 -5.72 -21.05
C THR A 216 -4.90 -6.77 -19.98
N ASP A 217 -4.83 -6.40 -18.69
CA ASP A 217 -5.04 -7.30 -17.56
C ASP A 217 -5.80 -6.59 -16.45
N VAL A 218 -6.97 -7.12 -16.08
CA VAL A 218 -7.87 -6.52 -15.09
C VAL A 218 -7.23 -6.42 -13.69
N PHE A 219 -6.29 -7.32 -13.36
CA PHE A 219 -5.60 -7.37 -12.08
C PHE A 219 -4.14 -6.83 -12.13
N ALA A 220 -3.74 -6.20 -13.21
CA ALA A 220 -2.40 -5.59 -13.35
C ALA A 220 -2.45 -4.26 -14.11
N THR A 221 -2.79 -4.31 -15.41
CA THR A 221 -2.81 -3.15 -16.31
C THR A 221 -4.25 -2.75 -16.66
N SER A 222 -4.86 -2.01 -15.76
CA SER A 222 -6.29 -1.67 -15.77
C SER A 222 -6.56 -0.27 -15.26
N ARG A 223 -7.80 0.18 -15.41
CA ARG A 223 -8.37 1.31 -14.67
C ARG A 223 -9.04 0.77 -13.40
N GLU A 224 -8.88 1.51 -12.32
CA GLU A 224 -9.51 1.21 -11.03
C GLU A 224 -10.33 2.41 -10.56
N TYR A 225 -11.56 2.15 -10.12
CA TYR A 225 -12.45 3.12 -9.48
C TYR A 225 -12.79 2.58 -8.11
N PHE A 226 -12.37 3.27 -7.06
CA PHE A 226 -12.61 2.86 -5.69
C PHE A 226 -13.49 3.87 -4.95
N ALA A 227 -14.40 3.35 -4.12
CA ALA A 227 -15.13 4.09 -3.11
C ALA A 227 -15.04 3.35 -1.78
N GLY A 228 -14.64 4.05 -0.71
CA GLY A 228 -14.48 3.48 0.62
C GLY A 228 -15.10 4.34 1.70
N ALA A 229 -15.54 3.68 2.79
CA ALA A 229 -16.05 4.33 3.99
C ALA A 229 -15.53 3.62 5.25
N ASN A 230 -15.03 4.39 6.20
CA ASN A 230 -14.83 3.98 7.59
C ASN A 230 -15.84 4.68 8.48
N ILE A 231 -16.50 3.95 9.38
CA ILE A 231 -17.45 4.47 10.35
C ILE A 231 -16.89 4.20 11.76
N PHE A 232 -16.68 5.25 12.54
CA PHE A 232 -16.06 5.18 13.86
C PHE A 232 -17.14 5.19 14.95
N LEU A 233 -17.34 4.06 15.61
CA LEU A 233 -18.37 3.85 16.62
C LEU A 233 -17.72 3.43 17.94
N ASN A 234 -17.21 4.39 18.70
CA ASN A 234 -16.55 4.16 19.99
C ASN A 234 -15.36 3.17 19.84
N ARG A 235 -15.58 1.89 20.23
CA ARG A 235 -14.56 0.83 20.13
C ARG A 235 -14.57 0.09 18.80
N PHE A 236 -15.50 0.39 17.90
CA PHE A 236 -15.64 -0.25 16.61
C PHE A 236 -15.26 0.69 15.49
N THR A 237 -14.55 0.17 14.50
CA THR A 237 -14.42 0.77 13.18
C THR A 237 -15.03 -0.19 12.18
N ILE A 238 -16.07 0.24 11.46
CA ILE A 238 -16.66 -0.50 10.35
C ILE A 238 -16.04 0.03 9.08
N SER A 239 -15.46 -0.85 8.27
CA SER A 239 -14.84 -0.52 6.98
C SER A 239 -15.64 -1.14 5.85
N LEU A 240 -15.95 -0.34 4.84
CA LEU A 240 -16.65 -0.73 3.63
C LEU A 240 -15.81 -0.30 2.42
N GLY A 241 -15.74 -1.13 1.41
CA GLY A 241 -15.05 -0.81 0.16
C GLY A 241 -15.71 -1.43 -1.06
N TYR A 242 -15.63 -0.70 -2.17
CA TYR A 242 -16.02 -1.15 -3.51
C TYR A 242 -14.97 -0.70 -4.50
N THR A 243 -14.52 -1.64 -5.34
CA THR A 243 -13.59 -1.38 -6.45
C THR A 243 -14.16 -1.93 -7.74
N HIS A 244 -14.25 -1.09 -8.77
CA HIS A 244 -14.50 -1.51 -10.15
C HIS A 244 -13.21 -1.44 -10.94
N MET A 245 -12.82 -2.55 -11.59
CA MET A 245 -11.63 -2.65 -12.43
C MET A 245 -12.03 -2.90 -13.89
N SER A 246 -11.33 -2.26 -14.85
CA SER A 246 -11.62 -2.34 -16.28
C SER A 246 -10.36 -2.42 -17.12
N ALA A 247 -10.26 -3.46 -17.94
CA ALA A 247 -9.18 -3.72 -18.92
C ALA A 247 -9.79 -3.94 -20.31
N PRO A 248 -10.25 -2.87 -21.01
CA PRO A 248 -11.00 -3.01 -22.26
C PRO A 248 -10.17 -3.56 -23.42
N ASP A 249 -8.84 -3.53 -23.33
CA ASP A 249 -7.94 -4.04 -24.36
C ASP A 249 -7.52 -5.50 -24.08
N ALA A 250 -8.02 -6.14 -23.02
CA ALA A 250 -7.77 -7.54 -22.76
C ALA A 250 -8.35 -8.42 -23.88
N PRO A 251 -7.62 -9.45 -24.35
CA PRO A 251 -8.08 -10.28 -25.47
C PRO A 251 -9.26 -11.17 -25.05
N ALA A 252 -10.46 -10.64 -25.18
CA ALA A 252 -11.70 -11.40 -24.97
C ALA A 252 -11.90 -12.44 -26.08
N PRO A 253 -12.54 -13.62 -25.81
CA PRO A 253 -13.11 -14.03 -24.53
C PRO A 253 -12.11 -14.73 -23.58
N SER A 254 -10.84 -14.84 -23.94
CA SER A 254 -9.86 -15.62 -23.18
C SER A 254 -9.42 -14.94 -21.86
N PHE A 255 -9.58 -13.62 -21.76
CA PHE A 255 -9.21 -12.83 -20.58
C PHE A 255 -10.35 -11.94 -20.11
N ALA A 256 -10.42 -11.74 -18.80
CA ALA A 256 -11.42 -10.88 -18.19
C ALA A 256 -11.16 -9.41 -18.55
N THR A 257 -12.21 -8.69 -18.94
CA THR A 257 -12.15 -7.25 -19.26
C THR A 257 -12.60 -6.37 -18.11
N ARG A 258 -13.22 -6.94 -17.07
CA ARG A 258 -13.66 -6.22 -15.87
C ARG A 258 -13.74 -7.13 -14.66
N ALA A 259 -13.69 -6.54 -13.48
CA ALA A 259 -13.98 -7.18 -12.20
C ALA A 259 -14.59 -6.17 -11.24
N ASP A 260 -15.49 -6.64 -10.38
CA ASP A 260 -16.10 -5.88 -9.31
C ASP A 260 -15.73 -6.53 -7.97
N HIS A 261 -15.08 -5.78 -7.08
CA HIS A 261 -14.63 -6.25 -5.79
C HIS A 261 -15.24 -5.38 -4.69
N TYR A 262 -15.81 -6.00 -3.67
CA TYR A 262 -16.42 -5.30 -2.54
C TYR A 262 -16.20 -6.06 -1.24
N TRP A 263 -16.18 -5.32 -0.14
CA TRP A 263 -15.98 -5.89 1.19
C TRP A 263 -16.67 -5.09 2.27
N ALA A 264 -16.90 -5.77 3.36
CA ALA A 264 -17.28 -5.19 4.64
C ALA A 264 -16.47 -5.87 5.75
N GLY A 265 -16.05 -5.08 6.72
CA GLY A 265 -15.35 -5.61 7.87
C GLY A 265 -15.43 -4.70 9.08
N VAL A 266 -15.00 -5.24 10.22
CA VAL A 266 -15.04 -4.56 11.50
C VAL A 266 -13.74 -4.78 12.26
N LYS A 267 -13.24 -3.73 12.86
CA LYS A 267 -12.20 -3.77 13.89
C LYS A 267 -12.84 -3.43 15.24
N TYR A 268 -12.60 -4.25 16.24
CA TYR A 268 -13.02 -4.06 17.61
C TYR A 268 -11.81 -3.85 18.53
N GLN A 269 -11.70 -2.68 19.14
CA GLN A 269 -10.68 -2.38 20.14
C GLN A 269 -11.19 -2.78 21.52
N ALA A 270 -10.90 -4.01 21.95
CA ALA A 270 -11.37 -4.57 23.21
C ALA A 270 -10.75 -3.87 24.42
N THR A 271 -9.43 -3.67 24.40
CA THR A 271 -8.65 -2.93 25.39
C THR A 271 -7.60 -2.04 24.70
N ALA A 272 -6.84 -1.25 25.44
CA ALA A 272 -5.72 -0.49 24.88
C ALA A 272 -4.65 -1.38 24.21
N ALA A 273 -4.52 -2.63 24.66
CA ALA A 273 -3.54 -3.57 24.14
C ALA A 273 -4.12 -4.54 23.10
N TRP A 274 -5.40 -4.89 23.15
CA TRP A 274 -5.98 -5.97 22.35
C TRP A 274 -7.04 -5.47 21.39
N ALA A 275 -6.90 -5.85 20.12
CA ALA A 275 -7.89 -5.64 19.07
C ALA A 275 -8.18 -6.94 18.31
N ALA A 276 -9.41 -7.07 17.81
CA ALA A 276 -9.84 -8.13 16.90
C ALA A 276 -10.44 -7.54 15.63
N ASN A 277 -10.23 -8.23 14.51
CA ASN A 277 -10.71 -7.85 13.19
C ASN A 277 -11.52 -9.00 12.59
N ALA A 278 -12.54 -8.66 11.80
CA ALA A 278 -13.27 -9.61 10.95
C ALA A 278 -13.65 -8.93 9.65
N ALA A 279 -13.57 -9.65 8.53
CA ALA A 279 -13.98 -9.13 7.22
C ALA A 279 -14.49 -10.24 6.30
N VAL A 280 -15.31 -9.83 5.34
CA VAL A 280 -15.72 -10.64 4.19
C VAL A 280 -15.47 -9.81 2.94
N TYR A 281 -14.81 -10.43 1.96
CA TYR A 281 -14.46 -9.87 0.67
C TYR A 281 -15.10 -10.71 -0.43
N HIS A 282 -15.55 -10.07 -1.50
CA HIS A 282 -16.10 -10.77 -2.66
C HIS A 282 -15.65 -10.10 -3.95
N VAL A 283 -15.16 -10.89 -4.88
CA VAL A 283 -14.86 -10.47 -6.25
C VAL A 283 -15.75 -11.20 -7.24
N ASN A 284 -16.37 -10.45 -8.15
CA ASN A 284 -17.09 -10.99 -9.30
C ASN A 284 -16.33 -10.64 -10.57
N VAL A 285 -16.04 -11.64 -11.40
CA VAL A 285 -15.34 -11.50 -12.67
C VAL A 285 -16.28 -11.97 -13.78
N PRO A 286 -17.05 -11.05 -14.40
CA PRO A 286 -18.05 -11.36 -15.42
C PRO A 286 -17.44 -11.98 -16.69
N GLY A 287 -18.30 -12.49 -17.58
CA GLY A 287 -17.88 -13.11 -18.85
C GLY A 287 -17.57 -14.59 -18.74
N GLY A 288 -18.09 -15.28 -17.72
CA GLY A 288 -17.87 -16.70 -17.50
C GLY A 288 -16.63 -17.02 -16.66
N PHE A 289 -15.90 -16.00 -16.20
CA PHE A 289 -14.72 -16.21 -15.37
C PHE A 289 -15.05 -16.57 -13.91
N GLY A 290 -16.23 -16.18 -13.39
CA GLY A 290 -16.71 -16.60 -12.09
C GLY A 290 -16.46 -15.59 -10.97
N HIS A 291 -16.37 -16.10 -9.74
CA HIS A 291 -16.25 -15.26 -8.52
C HIS A 291 -15.47 -15.97 -7.42
N ALA A 292 -15.05 -15.21 -6.43
CA ALA A 292 -14.49 -15.74 -5.19
C ALA A 292 -14.99 -14.93 -3.99
N THR A 293 -15.11 -15.61 -2.85
CA THR A 293 -15.43 -14.98 -1.55
C THR A 293 -14.37 -15.39 -0.53
N MET A 294 -13.85 -14.43 0.21
CA MET A 294 -12.91 -14.68 1.31
C MET A 294 -13.50 -14.19 2.62
N ALA A 295 -13.46 -15.02 3.66
CA ALA A 295 -13.74 -14.64 5.03
C ALA A 295 -12.46 -14.64 5.85
N GLU A 296 -12.29 -13.67 6.73
CA GLU A 296 -11.07 -13.46 7.48
C GLU A 296 -11.34 -13.02 8.91
N LEU A 297 -10.57 -13.58 9.85
CA LEU A 297 -10.54 -13.24 11.26
C LEU A 297 -9.11 -12.99 11.70
N GLY A 298 -8.89 -11.93 12.45
CA GLY A 298 -7.56 -11.58 12.94
C GLY A 298 -7.58 -10.93 14.32
N THR A 299 -6.41 -10.90 14.92
CA THR A 299 -6.19 -10.29 16.23
C THR A 299 -4.79 -9.69 16.35
N THR A 300 -4.68 -8.64 17.14
CA THR A 300 -3.39 -8.05 17.52
C THR A 300 -3.33 -7.82 19.02
N TYR A 301 -2.15 -8.04 19.62
CA TYR A 301 -1.88 -7.77 21.02
C TYR A 301 -0.60 -6.94 21.19
N ASN A 302 -0.75 -5.70 21.62
CA ASN A 302 0.37 -4.76 21.80
C ASN A 302 1.15 -5.10 23.08
N LEU A 303 2.41 -5.49 22.94
CA LEU A 303 3.37 -5.64 24.03
C LEU A 303 3.95 -4.29 24.45
N SER A 304 4.07 -3.37 23.49
CA SER A 304 4.53 -2.00 23.70
C SER A 304 3.96 -1.08 22.60
N LYS A 305 4.34 0.21 22.59
CA LYS A 305 3.98 1.14 21.51
C LYS A 305 4.59 0.76 20.14
N ARG A 306 5.64 -0.08 20.12
CA ARG A 306 6.40 -0.44 18.93
C ARG A 306 6.39 -1.93 18.61
N THR A 307 5.95 -2.78 19.53
CA THR A 307 5.97 -4.24 19.40
C THR A 307 4.61 -4.83 19.69
N PHE A 308 4.13 -5.66 18.78
CA PHE A 308 2.88 -6.38 18.97
C PHE A 308 2.96 -7.79 18.39
N LEU A 309 2.15 -8.66 18.94
CA LEU A 309 1.85 -10.00 18.42
C LEU A 309 0.61 -9.92 17.55
N TYR A 310 0.54 -10.76 16.52
CA TYR A 310 -0.63 -10.85 15.66
C TYR A 310 -0.92 -12.30 15.27
N GLY A 311 -2.16 -12.56 14.87
CA GLY A 311 -2.58 -13.82 14.29
C GLY A 311 -3.80 -13.60 13.41
N THR A 312 -3.84 -14.28 12.26
CA THR A 312 -4.91 -14.17 11.28
C THR A 312 -5.19 -15.53 10.66
N ILE A 313 -6.45 -15.80 10.38
CA ILE A 313 -6.92 -16.95 9.61
C ILE A 313 -7.87 -16.45 8.51
N ALA A 314 -7.70 -16.96 7.30
CA ALA A 314 -8.55 -16.65 6.16
C ALA A 314 -8.95 -17.93 5.42
N TYR A 315 -10.12 -17.86 4.78
CA TYR A 315 -10.63 -18.94 3.94
C TYR A 315 -11.22 -18.35 2.66
N VAL A 316 -10.66 -18.71 1.51
CA VAL A 316 -11.16 -18.31 0.19
C VAL A 316 -11.96 -19.45 -0.45
N MET A 317 -13.15 -19.10 -0.92
CA MET A 317 -14.06 -19.97 -1.66
C MET A 317 -14.05 -19.54 -3.13
N ASN A 318 -13.50 -20.37 -3.99
CA ASN A 318 -13.40 -20.11 -5.43
C ASN A 318 -14.53 -20.81 -6.18
N SER A 319 -15.16 -20.12 -7.14
CA SER A 319 -16.00 -20.78 -8.15
C SER A 319 -15.16 -21.62 -9.11
N SER A 320 -15.77 -22.48 -9.88
CA SER A 320 -15.08 -23.48 -10.74
C SER A 320 -14.04 -22.89 -11.71
N GLY A 321 -14.19 -21.62 -12.12
CA GLY A 321 -13.27 -20.96 -13.05
C GLY A 321 -12.18 -20.12 -12.36
N GLN A 322 -12.16 -20.03 -11.02
CA GLN A 322 -11.24 -19.17 -10.29
C GLN A 322 -10.23 -19.94 -9.44
N SER A 323 -9.08 -19.28 -9.21
CA SER A 323 -7.95 -19.79 -8.43
C SER A 323 -7.33 -18.70 -7.58
N PHE A 324 -8.16 -17.90 -6.87
CA PHE A 324 -7.64 -16.88 -5.95
C PHE A 324 -7.03 -17.55 -4.73
N SER A 325 -5.85 -17.06 -4.34
CA SER A 325 -5.19 -17.40 -3.08
C SER A 325 -5.72 -16.55 -1.93
N VAL A 326 -5.62 -17.04 -0.70
CA VAL A 326 -5.76 -16.20 0.51
C VAL A 326 -4.65 -15.14 0.57
N ALA A 327 -3.46 -15.40 0.03
CA ALA A 327 -2.36 -14.45 -0.02
C ALA A 327 -2.53 -13.46 -1.18
N ALA A 328 -2.33 -12.18 -0.89
CA ALA A 328 -2.49 -11.10 -1.87
C ALA A 328 -1.48 -11.17 -3.02
N ILE A 329 -0.24 -11.52 -2.70
CA ILE A 329 0.83 -11.79 -3.67
C ILE A 329 1.40 -13.15 -3.31
N PRO A 330 1.02 -14.22 -4.00
CA PRO A 330 1.61 -15.53 -3.80
C PRO A 330 3.12 -15.48 -4.05
N SER A 331 3.89 -16.10 -3.18
CA SER A 331 5.36 -16.19 -3.33
C SER A 331 5.77 -17.05 -4.52
N ASP A 332 4.89 -17.95 -4.94
CA ASP A 332 5.02 -18.80 -6.11
C ASP A 332 3.66 -18.90 -6.83
N SER A 333 3.68 -19.16 -8.15
CA SER A 333 2.47 -19.44 -8.92
C SER A 333 1.73 -20.71 -8.41
N LEU A 334 2.46 -21.64 -7.81
CA LEU A 334 1.92 -22.84 -7.18
C LEU A 334 1.21 -22.55 -5.84
N ASP A 335 1.38 -21.37 -5.25
CA ASP A 335 0.66 -20.95 -4.04
C ASP A 335 -0.83 -20.68 -4.30
N ASN A 336 -1.24 -20.48 -5.56
CA ASN A 336 -2.65 -20.45 -5.91
C ASN A 336 -3.24 -21.86 -5.88
N PRO A 337 -4.46 -22.05 -5.34
CA PRO A 337 -5.12 -23.34 -5.43
C PRO A 337 -5.48 -23.68 -6.89
N PRO A 338 -5.65 -24.95 -7.26
CA PRO A 338 -6.23 -25.32 -8.54
C PRO A 338 -7.61 -24.66 -8.74
N ALA A 339 -8.00 -24.43 -9.99
CA ALA A 339 -9.28 -23.79 -10.33
C ALA A 339 -10.46 -24.52 -9.64
N GLY A 340 -11.33 -23.75 -9.01
CA GLY A 340 -12.48 -24.25 -8.26
C GLY A 340 -12.16 -24.84 -6.88
N LYS A 341 -10.89 -24.90 -6.47
CA LYS A 341 -10.52 -25.35 -5.12
C LYS A 341 -10.50 -24.18 -4.15
N ASN A 342 -11.03 -24.40 -2.97
CA ASN A 342 -10.94 -23.45 -1.86
C ASN A 342 -9.56 -23.52 -1.21
N GLN A 343 -9.17 -22.47 -0.49
CA GLN A 343 -7.89 -22.44 0.23
C GLN A 343 -8.07 -21.82 1.60
N MET A 344 -7.42 -22.41 2.59
CA MET A 344 -7.28 -21.85 3.93
C MET A 344 -5.83 -21.40 4.14
N GLY A 345 -5.67 -20.25 4.77
CA GLY A 345 -4.39 -19.77 5.27
C GLY A 345 -4.51 -19.30 6.71
N ALA A 346 -3.41 -19.42 7.44
CA ALA A 346 -3.28 -18.85 8.78
C ALA A 346 -1.85 -18.38 8.98
N TYR A 347 -1.68 -17.30 9.71
CA TYR A 347 -0.36 -16.86 10.16
C TYR A 347 -0.39 -16.30 11.59
N ILE A 348 0.76 -16.36 12.25
CA ILE A 348 0.99 -15.82 13.58
C ILE A 348 2.41 -15.27 13.65
N GLY A 349 2.60 -14.13 14.26
CA GLY A 349 3.92 -13.52 14.29
C GLY A 349 4.05 -12.35 15.24
N VAL A 350 5.19 -11.69 15.11
CA VAL A 350 5.57 -10.48 15.84
C VAL A 350 6.01 -9.40 14.87
N SER A 351 5.56 -8.18 15.11
CA SER A 351 5.99 -7.00 14.38
C SER A 351 6.61 -6.00 15.34
N HIS A 352 7.77 -5.43 14.96
CA HIS A 352 8.49 -4.41 15.73
C HIS A 352 8.86 -3.24 14.85
N SER A 353 8.53 -2.01 15.29
CA SER A 353 8.90 -0.76 14.62
C SER A 353 9.97 -0.01 15.43
N PHE A 354 10.91 0.64 14.74
CA PHE A 354 11.99 1.44 15.35
C PHE A 354 12.16 2.82 14.71
#